data_bcba55f3ce14d73c37ea2995d37343c5
#
_entry.id   bcba55f3ce14d73c37ea2995d37343c5
#
_cell.length_a   1.000
_cell.length_b   1.000
_cell.length_c   1.000
_cell.angle_alpha   90.00
_cell.angle_beta   90.00
_cell.angle_gamma   90.00
#
_symmetry.space_group_name_H-M   'P 1'
#
loop_
_entity.id
_entity.type
_entity.pdbx_description
1 polymer ?
#
loop_
_entity_poly.entity_id
_entity_poly.type
_entity_poly.pdbx_seq_one_letter_code
_entity_poly.pdbx_strand_id
1 'polypeptide(L)'
;MHRISHRFKHLFLLATAAVLTFTACSKKDNIAEIVVPQITAPGLNNGKDTIGVGDTRVIRPQLANVTNPTFLWLVNGEVAGTDSIYTFTPAKTGDYTISFKVSSGNSLNSFFYRIKVVGKYDNGFYLVNEGWFTHEPGSVSFYRNGADTIYKNVYDRENPGKTIGNSTDFGAIYNGKMYLVSKQGAFVVTDAYSMKETGRIDNLPADGRAFCGIDNNRGLISTADGIYPLNLQTLAIGTKIPGISGQVGTMLKAGNYIFAMSQDAGIVVLNASNYAIVKTLMKADVGLARTADGTIWAGMGKQLIAIDPLGLTTTTVAVPFDLYGAWGAWNATMITASTTENAVWIAKTNAWGAGGREIYKYLAGNPASLQTPFVTLPADRELYGAGFRYNPGNNTIIATSVEPGYGSHYSKNTMFIYNAFTGATVKAVPYEGYFFPAIPVFN
;
A
#
# COMPACT_ATOMS: atom_id res chain seq x y z
N MET A 1 13.32 -5.43 75.41
CA MET A 1 13.35 -6.44 76.48
C MET A 1 14.09 -7.67 75.98
N HIS A 2 15.20 -7.95 76.66
CA HIS A 2 15.98 -9.20 76.87
C HIS A 2 16.49 -9.92 75.58
N ARG A 3 17.81 -9.84 75.24
CA ARG A 3 19.05 -10.39 75.93
C ARG A 3 18.96 -11.90 76.18
N ILE A 4 19.95 -12.64 75.53
CA ILE A 4 21.07 -13.40 76.13
C ILE A 4 21.65 -14.28 75.03
N SER A 5 22.86 -14.15 74.50
CA SER A 5 24.27 -14.39 74.91
C SER A 5 24.52 -15.79 75.50
N HIS A 6 25.48 -16.49 74.85
CA HIS A 6 26.68 -17.19 75.39
C HIS A 6 27.25 -18.16 74.34
N ARG A 7 28.43 -17.94 73.78
CA ARG A 7 29.81 -18.32 74.26
C ARG A 7 29.94 -19.81 74.65
N PHE A 8 30.87 -20.54 74.01
CA PHE A 8 32.01 -21.30 74.53
C PHE A 8 32.63 -22.18 73.42
N LYS A 9 33.85 -21.97 73.00
CA LYS A 9 35.21 -22.31 73.48
C LYS A 9 35.65 -23.69 72.85
N HIS A 10 36.73 -23.56 72.08
CA HIS A 10 37.92 -24.36 71.88
C HIS A 10 37.91 -25.87 72.25
N LEU A 11 38.33 -26.71 71.30
CA LEU A 11 39.27 -27.80 71.61
C LEU A 11 40.19 -28.05 70.40
N PHE A 12 41.52 -27.90 70.65
CA PHE A 12 42.64 -28.29 69.79
C PHE A 12 42.79 -29.81 69.91
N LEU A 13 42.96 -30.51 68.80
CA LEU A 13 43.65 -31.78 68.83
C LEU A 13 44.52 -31.95 67.55
N LEU A 14 45.83 -31.99 67.77
CA LEU A 14 46.83 -32.39 66.79
C LEU A 14 46.65 -33.89 66.43
N ALA A 15 46.66 -34.19 65.17
CA ALA A 15 46.98 -35.54 64.72
C ALA A 15 47.79 -35.50 63.39
N THR A 16 48.99 -35.88 63.55
CA THR A 16 50.11 -36.24 62.66
C THR A 16 49.78 -36.54 61.19
N ALA A 17 50.64 -35.93 60.35
CA ALA A 17 50.78 -36.16 58.91
C ALA A 17 51.12 -37.60 58.53
N ALA A 18 50.33 -38.11 57.59
CA ALA A 18 50.80 -39.22 56.74
C ALA A 18 50.72 -38.71 55.30
N VAL A 19 51.85 -38.33 54.72
CA VAL A 19 51.97 -37.96 53.31
C VAL A 19 51.94 -39.29 52.51
N LEU A 20 50.76 -39.58 51.95
CA LEU A 20 50.61 -40.54 50.89
C LEU A 20 50.75 -39.81 49.57
N THR A 21 51.90 -39.85 48.91
CA THR A 21 52.11 -39.40 47.55
C THR A 21 51.38 -40.36 46.60
N PHE A 22 50.16 -39.99 46.25
CA PHE A 22 49.50 -40.58 45.05
C PHE A 22 50.16 -39.95 43.84
N THR A 23 51.04 -40.66 43.15
CA THR A 23 51.39 -40.35 41.75
C THR A 23 50.16 -40.65 40.91
N ALA A 24 49.26 -39.70 40.79
CA ALA A 24 48.24 -39.74 39.76
C ALA A 24 48.93 -39.52 38.42
N CYS A 25 49.09 -40.58 37.63
CA CYS A 25 49.29 -40.48 36.19
C CYS A 25 48.07 -39.77 35.64
N SER A 26 48.13 -38.45 35.47
CA SER A 26 47.20 -37.74 34.62
C SER A 26 47.57 -38.10 33.17
N LYS A 27 46.94 -39.14 32.60
CA LYS A 27 46.75 -39.15 31.17
C LYS A 27 46.08 -37.83 30.85
N LYS A 28 46.79 -36.91 30.19
CA LYS A 28 46.15 -35.85 29.42
C LYS A 28 45.40 -36.55 28.31
N ASP A 29 44.13 -36.88 28.56
CA ASP A 29 43.22 -37.13 27.49
C ASP A 29 43.21 -35.82 26.69
N ASN A 30 43.81 -35.84 25.50
CA ASN A 30 43.63 -34.80 24.51
C ASN A 30 42.15 -34.85 24.12
N ILE A 31 41.29 -34.23 24.93
CA ILE A 31 39.93 -33.96 24.53
C ILE A 31 40.09 -32.97 23.36
N ALA A 32 39.99 -33.47 22.15
CA ALA A 32 39.96 -32.60 20.97
C ALA A 32 38.90 -31.56 21.19
N GLU A 33 39.29 -30.30 21.11
CA GLU A 33 38.37 -29.16 21.28
C GLU A 33 37.20 -29.35 20.29
N ILE A 34 36.00 -29.49 20.82
CA ILE A 34 34.82 -29.67 19.99
C ILE A 34 34.52 -28.31 19.34
N VAL A 35 34.93 -28.17 18.08
CA VAL A 35 34.62 -26.97 17.28
C VAL A 35 33.23 -27.09 16.76
N VAL A 36 32.34 -26.22 17.30
CA VAL A 36 30.93 -26.17 16.86
C VAL A 36 30.80 -25.24 15.66
N PRO A 37 30.12 -25.66 14.56
CA PRO A 37 29.81 -24.81 13.44
C PRO A 37 29.10 -23.52 13.92
N GLN A 38 29.49 -22.38 13.38
CA GLN A 38 28.86 -21.11 13.70
C GLN A 38 28.10 -20.55 12.48
N ILE A 39 26.86 -20.11 12.68
CA ILE A 39 26.09 -19.39 11.70
C ILE A 39 26.27 -17.90 12.00
N THR A 40 27.19 -17.25 11.28
CA THR A 40 27.61 -15.87 11.52
C THR A 40 26.62 -14.84 10.98
N ALA A 41 25.90 -15.22 9.90
CA ALA A 41 24.77 -14.44 9.40
C ALA A 41 23.72 -15.39 8.81
N PRO A 42 22.44 -15.22 9.12
CA PRO A 42 21.39 -16.11 8.61
C PRO A 42 21.08 -15.93 7.13
N GLY A 43 21.59 -14.90 6.46
CA GLY A 43 21.34 -14.62 5.04
C GLY A 43 19.93 -14.13 4.72
N LEU A 44 19.16 -13.80 5.74
CA LEU A 44 17.83 -13.22 5.68
C LEU A 44 17.62 -12.34 6.92
N ASN A 45 16.98 -11.18 6.78
CA ASN A 45 16.80 -10.17 7.84
C ASN A 45 16.36 -10.80 9.18
N ASN A 46 17.32 -11.03 10.08
CA ASN A 46 17.12 -11.73 11.37
C ASN A 46 16.25 -13.01 11.28
N GLY A 47 16.33 -13.72 10.14
CA GLY A 47 15.55 -14.92 9.90
C GLY A 47 14.05 -14.71 9.71
N LYS A 48 13.59 -13.50 9.41
CA LYS A 48 12.17 -13.19 9.19
C LYS A 48 11.96 -12.54 7.84
N ASP A 49 10.84 -12.90 7.17
CA ASP A 49 10.40 -12.25 5.93
C ASP A 49 8.88 -12.38 5.74
N THR A 50 8.34 -11.55 4.84
CA THR A 50 6.97 -11.67 4.32
C THR A 50 7.04 -11.64 2.80
N ILE A 51 6.59 -12.71 2.15
CA ILE A 51 6.63 -12.86 0.69
C ILE A 51 5.25 -13.28 0.16
N GLY A 52 5.01 -13.05 -1.14
CA GLY A 52 3.79 -13.51 -1.81
C GLY A 52 3.87 -14.96 -2.26
N VAL A 53 2.72 -15.59 -2.45
CA VAL A 53 2.63 -16.87 -3.14
C VAL A 53 3.30 -16.78 -4.51
N GLY A 54 4.20 -17.71 -4.81
CA GLY A 54 4.97 -17.78 -6.06
C GLY A 54 6.22 -16.89 -6.10
N ASP A 55 6.43 -16.01 -5.11
CA ASP A 55 7.69 -15.28 -4.98
C ASP A 55 8.81 -16.23 -4.58
N THR A 56 10.02 -15.95 -5.04
CA THR A 56 11.20 -16.75 -4.73
C THR A 56 12.10 -16.03 -3.74
N ARG A 57 12.53 -16.73 -2.70
CA ARG A 57 13.52 -16.23 -1.74
C ARG A 57 14.72 -17.17 -1.69
N VAL A 58 15.90 -16.64 -1.98
CA VAL A 58 17.17 -17.36 -1.87
C VAL A 58 17.79 -17.06 -0.51
N ILE A 59 18.04 -18.10 0.29
CA ILE A 59 18.60 -18.00 1.65
C ILE A 59 20.05 -18.51 1.59
N ARG A 60 21.01 -17.65 1.99
CA ARG A 60 22.45 -17.88 1.93
C ARG A 60 23.08 -17.62 3.29
N PRO A 61 23.10 -18.59 4.22
CA PRO A 61 23.75 -18.43 5.51
C PRO A 61 25.27 -18.26 5.35
N GLN A 62 25.89 -17.44 6.18
CA GLN A 62 27.34 -17.38 6.32
C GLN A 62 27.77 -18.23 7.50
N LEU A 63 28.84 -18.97 7.32
CA LEU A 63 29.31 -19.95 8.27
C LEU A 63 30.77 -19.71 8.66
N ALA A 64 31.11 -20.06 9.90
CA ALA A 64 32.47 -20.14 10.40
C ALA A 64 32.68 -21.44 11.16
N ASN A 65 33.90 -21.82 11.37
CA ASN A 65 34.30 -23.03 12.10
C ASN A 65 33.71 -24.33 11.50
N VAL A 66 33.73 -24.44 10.16
CA VAL A 66 33.23 -25.63 9.46
C VAL A 66 34.33 -26.32 8.68
N THR A 67 34.37 -27.64 8.78
CA THR A 67 35.28 -28.52 7.99
C THR A 67 34.42 -29.62 7.38
N ASN A 68 34.42 -29.74 6.05
CA ASN A 68 33.58 -30.69 5.30
C ASN A 68 32.12 -30.69 5.80
N PRO A 69 31.40 -29.52 5.81
CA PRO A 69 30.07 -29.44 6.38
C PRO A 69 29.05 -30.19 5.53
N THR A 70 28.07 -30.76 6.20
CA THR A 70 26.81 -31.23 5.58
C THR A 70 25.64 -30.34 6.01
N PHE A 71 24.67 -30.19 5.12
CA PHE A 71 23.56 -29.31 5.30
C PHE A 71 22.25 -30.07 5.24
N LEU A 72 21.24 -29.55 5.95
CA LEU A 72 19.88 -30.04 5.88
C LEU A 72 18.91 -28.87 6.06
N TRP A 73 18.02 -28.70 5.09
CA TRP A 73 16.91 -27.77 5.14
C TRP A 73 15.60 -28.51 5.36
N LEU A 74 14.80 -28.01 6.28
CA LEU A 74 13.44 -28.51 6.49
C LEU A 74 12.47 -27.33 6.36
N VAL A 75 11.32 -27.57 5.71
CA VAL A 75 10.20 -26.64 5.64
C VAL A 75 9.03 -27.26 6.41
N ASN A 76 8.58 -26.61 7.47
CA ASN A 76 7.54 -27.12 8.37
C ASN A 76 7.80 -28.54 8.88
N GLY A 77 9.10 -28.87 9.06
CA GLY A 77 9.54 -30.19 9.54
C GLY A 77 9.84 -31.22 8.45
N GLU A 78 9.44 -30.99 7.21
CA GLU A 78 9.70 -31.88 6.07
C GLU A 78 11.02 -31.51 5.38
N VAL A 79 11.78 -32.52 4.95
CA VAL A 79 13.07 -32.33 4.26
C VAL A 79 12.85 -31.63 2.93
N ALA A 80 13.59 -30.52 2.73
CA ALA A 80 13.46 -29.66 1.56
C ALA A 80 14.76 -29.48 0.75
N GLY A 81 15.93 -29.77 1.31
CA GLY A 81 17.20 -29.67 0.59
C GLY A 81 18.41 -29.98 1.46
N THR A 82 19.58 -30.18 0.78
CA THR A 82 20.85 -30.51 1.41
C THR A 82 22.00 -29.63 0.91
N ASP A 83 21.73 -28.60 0.15
CA ASP A 83 22.74 -27.65 -0.34
C ASP A 83 23.05 -26.55 0.69
N SER A 84 24.18 -25.87 0.52
CA SER A 84 24.56 -24.72 1.37
C SER A 84 23.64 -23.52 1.21
N ILE A 85 22.84 -23.48 0.15
CA ILE A 85 21.90 -22.42 -0.22
C ILE A 85 20.53 -23.05 -0.42
N TYR A 86 19.49 -22.38 0.06
CA TYR A 86 18.13 -22.85 -0.14
C TYR A 86 17.29 -21.81 -0.90
N THR A 87 16.54 -22.26 -1.89
CA THR A 87 15.60 -21.46 -2.65
C THR A 87 14.18 -21.84 -2.26
N PHE A 88 13.47 -20.93 -1.61
CA PHE A 88 12.11 -21.13 -1.15
C PHE A 88 11.12 -20.43 -2.10
N THR A 89 10.18 -21.20 -2.68
CA THR A 89 9.10 -20.68 -3.54
C THR A 89 7.78 -21.31 -3.10
N PRO A 90 7.00 -20.64 -2.23
CA PRO A 90 5.76 -21.20 -1.69
C PRO A 90 4.63 -21.21 -2.71
N ALA A 91 3.85 -22.28 -2.73
CA ALA A 91 2.66 -22.43 -3.57
C ALA A 91 1.35 -22.05 -2.85
N LYS A 92 1.38 -21.84 -1.51
CA LYS A 92 0.21 -21.54 -0.68
C LYS A 92 0.53 -20.48 0.36
N THR A 93 -0.48 -19.72 0.76
CA THR A 93 -0.40 -18.79 1.89
C THR A 93 -0.23 -19.54 3.22
N GLY A 94 0.35 -18.90 4.22
CA GLY A 94 0.51 -19.44 5.57
C GLY A 94 1.81 -19.01 6.22
N ASP A 95 2.01 -19.44 7.45
CA ASP A 95 3.24 -19.23 8.20
C ASP A 95 4.16 -20.46 8.02
N TYR A 96 5.36 -20.21 7.54
CA TYR A 96 6.37 -21.24 7.29
C TYR A 96 7.52 -21.12 8.27
N THR A 97 7.91 -22.25 8.87
CA THR A 97 9.15 -22.37 9.60
C THR A 97 10.14 -23.15 8.74
N ILE A 98 11.25 -22.49 8.35
CA ILE A 98 12.35 -23.15 7.63
C ILE A 98 13.47 -23.35 8.61
N SER A 99 13.94 -24.58 8.77
CA SER A 99 15.06 -24.95 9.64
C SER A 99 16.29 -25.25 8.78
N PHE A 100 17.37 -24.55 9.05
CA PHE A 100 18.69 -24.84 8.51
C PHE A 100 19.52 -25.55 9.56
N LYS A 101 20.12 -26.68 9.21
CA LYS A 101 21.05 -27.42 10.06
C LYS A 101 22.38 -27.56 9.33
N VAL A 102 23.46 -27.28 10.01
CA VAL A 102 24.82 -27.50 9.53
C VAL A 102 25.57 -28.45 10.49
N SER A 103 26.11 -29.51 9.96
CA SER A 103 26.95 -30.46 10.72
C SER A 103 28.37 -30.38 10.22
N SER A 104 29.36 -30.46 11.13
CA SER A 104 30.78 -30.51 10.84
C SER A 104 31.42 -31.46 11.85
N GLY A 105 31.92 -32.59 11.38
CA GLY A 105 32.32 -33.69 12.26
C GLY A 105 31.14 -34.20 13.12
N ASN A 106 31.36 -34.28 14.44
CA ASN A 106 30.33 -34.67 15.40
C ASN A 106 29.53 -33.51 15.99
N SER A 107 29.70 -32.31 15.45
CA SER A 107 29.03 -31.07 15.95
C SER A 107 27.95 -30.61 15.01
N LEU A 108 26.89 -30.03 15.57
CA LEU A 108 25.71 -29.54 14.86
C LEU A 108 25.36 -28.13 15.35
N ASN A 109 24.98 -27.26 14.43
CA ASN A 109 24.27 -26.00 14.74
C ASN A 109 23.03 -25.85 13.86
N SER A 110 22.08 -25.05 14.29
CA SER A 110 20.83 -24.82 13.54
C SER A 110 20.33 -23.39 13.69
N PHE A 111 19.60 -22.92 12.66
CA PHE A 111 18.90 -21.65 12.66
C PHE A 111 17.49 -21.83 12.12
N PHE A 112 16.54 -21.05 12.65
CA PHE A 112 15.13 -21.08 12.24
C PHE A 112 14.73 -19.77 11.59
N TYR A 113 14.19 -19.88 10.39
CA TYR A 113 13.58 -18.79 9.65
C TYR A 113 12.07 -18.85 9.82
N ARG A 114 11.44 -17.69 9.94
CA ARG A 114 9.98 -17.54 9.97
C ARG A 114 9.56 -16.69 8.80
N ILE A 115 8.89 -17.29 7.83
CA ILE A 115 8.44 -16.62 6.62
C ILE A 115 6.92 -16.65 6.59
N LYS A 116 6.31 -15.46 6.60
CA LYS A 116 4.89 -15.31 6.36
C LYS A 116 4.65 -15.25 4.85
N VAL A 117 3.84 -16.16 4.33
CA VAL A 117 3.44 -16.17 2.92
C VAL A 117 2.02 -15.63 2.81
N VAL A 118 1.88 -14.52 2.10
CA VAL A 118 0.61 -13.82 1.86
C VAL A 118 0.14 -14.07 0.43
N GLY A 119 -1.09 -13.67 0.08
CA GLY A 119 -1.59 -13.73 -1.29
C GLY A 119 -0.67 -12.98 -2.26
N LYS A 120 -0.77 -13.29 -3.55
CA LYS A 120 0.14 -12.78 -4.58
C LYS A 120 0.22 -11.25 -4.57
N TYR A 121 -0.92 -10.60 -4.34
CA TYR A 121 -1.08 -9.15 -4.28
C TYR A 121 -1.63 -8.67 -2.92
N ASP A 122 -1.26 -9.36 -1.85
CA ASP A 122 -1.52 -8.95 -0.47
C ASP A 122 -0.34 -8.16 0.12
N ASN A 123 -0.59 -7.51 1.27
CA ASN A 123 0.41 -6.72 1.99
C ASN A 123 1.03 -5.63 1.11
N GLY A 124 0.19 -4.89 0.42
CA GLY A 124 0.63 -3.84 -0.48
C GLY A 124 -0.54 -3.03 -1.01
N PHE A 125 -0.32 -2.37 -2.14
CA PHE A 125 -1.33 -1.59 -2.83
C PHE A 125 -1.06 -1.53 -4.33
N TYR A 126 -2.09 -1.19 -5.07
CA TYR A 126 -1.99 -1.03 -6.52
C TYR A 126 -1.70 0.41 -6.91
N LEU A 127 -1.01 0.56 -8.02
CA LEU A 127 -0.87 1.80 -8.78
C LEU A 127 -1.60 1.61 -10.10
N VAL A 128 -2.71 2.30 -10.28
CA VAL A 128 -3.40 2.37 -11.57
C VAL A 128 -2.70 3.42 -12.40
N ASN A 129 -2.37 3.06 -13.61
CA ASN A 129 -1.62 3.88 -14.54
C ASN A 129 -2.49 4.23 -15.74
N GLU A 130 -2.52 5.50 -16.10
CA GLU A 130 -3.28 6.00 -17.24
C GLU A 130 -2.83 5.33 -18.55
N GLY A 131 -1.53 5.08 -18.69
CA GLY A 131 -0.89 4.75 -19.96
C GLY A 131 -0.66 6.00 -20.80
N TRP A 132 0.00 5.82 -21.93
CA TRP A 132 0.28 6.94 -22.82
C TRP A 132 -0.78 7.00 -23.92
N PHE A 133 -1.66 7.96 -23.82
CA PHE A 133 -2.76 8.14 -24.76
C PHE A 133 -2.31 7.99 -26.22
N THR A 134 -3.01 7.19 -27.02
CA THR A 134 -2.72 6.80 -28.40
C THR A 134 -1.47 5.93 -28.62
N HIS A 135 -0.65 5.65 -27.60
CA HIS A 135 0.58 4.86 -27.72
C HIS A 135 0.50 3.57 -26.89
N GLU A 136 0.12 3.68 -25.62
CA GLU A 136 0.05 2.54 -24.71
C GLU A 136 -1.26 2.57 -23.91
N PRO A 137 -1.96 1.42 -23.75
CA PRO A 137 -3.15 1.35 -22.90
C PRO A 137 -2.77 1.59 -21.43
N GLY A 138 -3.78 1.80 -20.61
CA GLY A 138 -3.61 1.81 -19.16
C GLY A 138 -3.07 0.49 -18.64
N SER A 139 -2.48 0.53 -17.46
CA SER A 139 -1.91 -0.65 -16.80
C SER A 139 -2.12 -0.60 -15.29
N VAL A 140 -1.85 -1.72 -14.62
CA VAL A 140 -1.85 -1.78 -13.14
C VAL A 140 -0.50 -2.31 -12.70
N SER A 141 0.13 -1.59 -11.76
CA SER A 141 1.32 -2.03 -11.04
C SER A 141 0.97 -2.33 -9.59
N PHE A 142 1.79 -3.12 -8.91
CA PHE A 142 1.62 -3.45 -7.50
C PHE A 142 2.89 -3.16 -6.71
N TYR A 143 2.74 -2.53 -5.56
CA TYR A 143 3.81 -2.36 -4.59
C TYR A 143 3.54 -3.19 -3.34
N ARG A 144 4.46 -4.09 -3.00
CA ARG A 144 4.42 -4.82 -1.73
C ARG A 144 5.09 -3.99 -0.64
N ASN A 145 4.44 -3.85 0.50
CA ASN A 145 4.99 -3.09 1.63
C ASN A 145 6.41 -3.56 1.99
N GLY A 146 7.33 -2.61 2.07
CA GLY A 146 8.73 -2.86 2.37
C GLY A 146 9.62 -3.25 1.17
N ALA A 147 9.06 -3.54 0.00
CA ALA A 147 9.84 -3.88 -1.19
C ALA A 147 10.67 -2.69 -1.71
N ASP A 148 11.76 -2.99 -2.43
CA ASP A 148 12.60 -1.97 -3.08
C ASP A 148 12.20 -1.72 -4.53
N THR A 149 11.23 -2.48 -5.04
CA THR A 149 10.78 -2.43 -6.44
C THR A 149 9.27 -2.49 -6.54
N ILE A 150 8.75 -2.06 -7.69
CA ILE A 150 7.34 -2.15 -8.06
C ILE A 150 7.16 -3.30 -9.06
N TYR A 151 6.16 -4.14 -8.82
CA TYR A 151 5.73 -5.18 -9.76
C TYR A 151 4.89 -4.51 -10.86
N LYS A 152 5.48 -4.36 -12.05
CA LYS A 152 4.86 -3.66 -13.18
C LYS A 152 3.89 -4.57 -13.93
N ASN A 153 2.86 -3.99 -14.56
CA ASN A 153 1.94 -4.64 -15.50
C ASN A 153 1.32 -5.92 -14.95
N VAL A 154 0.87 -5.86 -13.68
CA VAL A 154 0.31 -7.05 -13.00
C VAL A 154 -1.01 -7.51 -13.63
N TYR A 155 -1.81 -6.59 -14.19
CA TYR A 155 -3.03 -6.98 -14.92
C TYR A 155 -2.69 -7.82 -16.16
N ASP A 156 -1.78 -7.38 -17.01
CA ASP A 156 -1.41 -8.07 -18.26
C ASP A 156 -0.81 -9.45 -17.97
N ARG A 157 -0.02 -9.52 -16.88
CA ARG A 157 0.58 -10.78 -16.42
C ARG A 157 -0.47 -11.82 -16.03
N GLU A 158 -1.53 -11.39 -15.33
CA GLU A 158 -2.59 -12.29 -14.86
C GLU A 158 -3.65 -12.58 -15.90
N ASN A 159 -3.71 -11.78 -16.98
CA ASN A 159 -4.71 -11.85 -18.03
C ASN A 159 -4.07 -11.78 -19.43
N PRO A 160 -3.25 -12.78 -19.82
CA PRO A 160 -2.54 -12.77 -21.09
C PRO A 160 -3.48 -12.54 -22.28
N GLY A 161 -3.10 -11.62 -23.18
CA GLY A 161 -3.88 -11.26 -24.37
C GLY A 161 -5.05 -10.31 -24.12
N LYS A 162 -5.25 -9.82 -22.88
CA LYS A 162 -6.24 -8.80 -22.56
C LYS A 162 -5.57 -7.48 -22.22
N THR A 163 -6.24 -6.39 -22.53
CA THR A 163 -5.85 -5.03 -22.14
C THR A 163 -6.98 -4.35 -21.38
N ILE A 164 -6.64 -3.43 -20.50
CA ILE A 164 -7.59 -2.44 -19.98
C ILE A 164 -7.74 -1.32 -21.01
N GLY A 165 -8.65 -0.38 -20.80
CA GLY A 165 -8.88 0.69 -21.79
C GLY A 165 -7.73 1.72 -21.86
N ASN A 166 -7.90 2.70 -22.73
CA ASN A 166 -6.98 3.84 -22.83
C ASN A 166 -7.29 4.88 -21.78
N SER A 167 -6.25 5.50 -21.26
CA SER A 167 -6.36 6.49 -20.19
C SER A 167 -7.17 5.96 -18.99
N THR A 168 -6.62 4.93 -18.33
CA THR A 168 -7.22 4.35 -17.12
C THR A 168 -6.90 5.20 -15.90
N ASP A 169 -7.80 6.12 -15.56
CA ASP A 169 -7.56 7.11 -14.52
C ASP A 169 -8.16 6.77 -13.16
N PHE A 170 -8.99 5.76 -13.11
CA PHE A 170 -9.67 5.40 -11.86
C PHE A 170 -9.56 3.92 -11.55
N GLY A 171 -9.32 3.64 -10.28
CA GLY A 171 -9.42 2.30 -9.71
C GLY A 171 -10.00 2.39 -8.30
N ALA A 172 -10.81 1.40 -7.93
CA ALA A 172 -11.33 1.26 -6.58
C ALA A 172 -11.53 -0.23 -6.23
N ILE A 173 -11.23 -0.60 -4.99
CA ILE A 173 -11.56 -1.91 -4.46
C ILE A 173 -12.88 -1.82 -3.70
N TYR A 174 -13.79 -2.71 -4.06
CA TYR A 174 -15.10 -2.82 -3.41
C TYR A 174 -15.53 -4.29 -3.38
N ASN A 175 -15.89 -4.80 -2.19
CA ASN A 175 -16.31 -6.20 -2.00
C ASN A 175 -15.33 -7.23 -2.57
N GLY A 176 -14.02 -7.03 -2.35
CA GLY A 176 -12.97 -7.95 -2.81
C GLY A 176 -12.70 -7.96 -4.32
N LYS A 177 -13.31 -7.04 -5.05
CA LYS A 177 -13.09 -6.83 -6.48
C LYS A 177 -12.47 -5.47 -6.72
N MET A 178 -11.59 -5.37 -7.71
CA MET A 178 -11.05 -4.10 -8.21
C MET A 178 -11.80 -3.70 -9.47
N TYR A 179 -12.28 -2.46 -9.47
CA TYR A 179 -13.00 -1.85 -10.58
C TYR A 179 -12.10 -0.80 -11.23
N LEU A 180 -11.76 -1.02 -12.49
CA LEU A 180 -10.91 -0.14 -13.29
C LEU A 180 -11.75 0.60 -14.31
N VAL A 181 -11.66 1.92 -14.32
CA VAL A 181 -12.40 2.78 -15.24
C VAL A 181 -11.43 3.52 -16.12
N SER A 182 -11.57 3.31 -17.43
CA SER A 182 -10.81 4.02 -18.46
C SER A 182 -11.68 5.12 -19.08
N LYS A 183 -11.05 6.21 -19.52
CA LYS A 183 -11.75 7.25 -20.31
C LYS A 183 -12.32 6.61 -21.58
N GLN A 184 -11.50 5.82 -22.27
CA GLN A 184 -11.93 5.18 -23.51
C GLN A 184 -11.68 3.66 -23.46
N GLY A 185 -12.67 2.89 -23.88
CA GLY A 185 -12.61 1.44 -23.89
C GLY A 185 -13.26 0.80 -22.67
N ALA A 186 -12.68 -0.31 -22.21
CA ALA A 186 -13.34 -1.18 -21.26
C ALA A 186 -13.39 -0.64 -19.83
N PHE A 187 -14.51 -0.93 -19.18
CA PHE A 187 -14.60 -0.99 -17.73
C PHE A 187 -14.29 -2.42 -17.31
N VAL A 188 -13.26 -2.61 -16.50
CA VAL A 188 -12.75 -3.94 -16.15
C VAL A 188 -12.93 -4.21 -14.68
N VAL A 189 -13.35 -5.43 -14.36
CA VAL A 189 -13.48 -5.91 -12.97
C VAL A 189 -12.54 -7.09 -12.78
N THR A 190 -11.69 -7.02 -11.76
CA THR A 190 -10.79 -8.10 -11.38
C THR A 190 -11.07 -8.57 -9.96
N ASP A 191 -10.61 -9.76 -9.61
CA ASP A 191 -10.43 -10.15 -8.22
C ASP A 191 -9.28 -9.31 -7.63
N ALA A 192 -9.49 -8.69 -6.48
CA ALA A 192 -8.54 -7.75 -5.89
C ALA A 192 -7.26 -8.41 -5.36
N TYR A 193 -7.24 -9.72 -5.15
CA TYR A 193 -6.10 -10.44 -4.56
C TYR A 193 -5.26 -11.19 -5.59
N SER A 194 -5.85 -11.52 -6.73
CA SER A 194 -5.18 -12.24 -7.83
C SER A 194 -4.99 -11.42 -9.09
N MET A 195 -5.67 -10.27 -9.20
CA MET A 195 -5.74 -9.41 -10.39
C MET A 195 -6.33 -10.11 -11.63
N LYS A 196 -6.90 -11.31 -11.47
CA LYS A 196 -7.58 -12.00 -12.56
C LYS A 196 -8.90 -11.32 -12.90
N GLU A 197 -9.12 -11.07 -14.17
CA GLU A 197 -10.36 -10.49 -14.67
C GLU A 197 -11.54 -11.42 -14.40
N THR A 198 -12.57 -10.87 -13.76
CA THR A 198 -13.82 -11.55 -13.43
C THR A 198 -15.00 -11.03 -14.24
N GLY A 199 -14.82 -9.92 -14.94
CA GLY A 199 -15.82 -9.36 -15.83
C GLY A 199 -15.37 -8.09 -16.51
N ARG A 200 -16.08 -7.70 -17.56
CA ARG A 200 -15.79 -6.48 -18.31
C ARG A 200 -17.03 -5.94 -19.02
N ILE A 201 -17.00 -4.66 -19.28
CA ILE A 201 -17.90 -3.95 -20.19
C ILE A 201 -16.99 -3.31 -21.24
N ASP A 202 -17.05 -3.78 -22.48
CA ASP A 202 -16.09 -3.33 -23.50
C ASP A 202 -16.27 -1.87 -23.88
N ASN A 203 -17.51 -1.37 -23.86
CA ASN A 203 -17.84 0.01 -24.20
C ASN A 203 -18.80 0.60 -23.18
N LEU A 204 -18.38 1.67 -22.52
CA LEU A 204 -19.28 2.50 -21.70
C LEU A 204 -20.14 3.41 -22.61
N PRO A 205 -21.29 3.90 -22.11
CA PRO A 205 -22.15 4.83 -22.87
C PRO A 205 -21.48 6.14 -23.26
N ALA A 206 -20.46 6.56 -22.51
CA ALA A 206 -19.59 7.71 -22.77
C ALA A 206 -18.25 7.47 -22.05
N ASP A 207 -17.26 8.34 -22.29
CA ASP A 207 -15.96 8.28 -21.65
C ASP A 207 -16.07 8.09 -20.14
N GLY A 208 -15.47 7.02 -19.62
CA GLY A 208 -15.54 6.69 -18.19
C GLY A 208 -14.82 7.71 -17.30
N ARG A 209 -15.29 7.81 -16.06
CA ARG A 209 -14.67 8.69 -15.04
C ARG A 209 -14.41 7.92 -13.76
N ALA A 210 -15.43 7.58 -12.98
CA ALA A 210 -15.27 6.91 -11.70
C ALA A 210 -16.32 5.82 -11.46
N PHE A 211 -16.06 4.99 -10.48
CA PHE A 211 -16.97 3.98 -9.95
C PHE A 211 -17.26 4.28 -8.48
N CYS A 212 -18.50 3.99 -8.06
CA CYS A 212 -18.89 4.03 -6.65
C CYS A 212 -19.76 2.82 -6.31
N GLY A 213 -19.30 1.97 -5.40
CA GLY A 213 -20.10 0.88 -4.85
C GLY A 213 -21.19 1.40 -3.92
N ILE A 214 -22.41 0.89 -4.06
CA ILE A 214 -23.57 1.30 -3.25
C ILE A 214 -23.90 0.23 -2.21
N ASP A 215 -24.05 -1.02 -2.66
CA ASP A 215 -24.24 -2.21 -1.86
C ASP A 215 -23.72 -3.44 -2.60
N ASN A 216 -24.04 -4.65 -2.10
CA ASN A 216 -23.53 -5.89 -2.69
C ASN A 216 -23.95 -6.14 -4.14
N ASN A 217 -25.02 -5.50 -4.61
CA ASN A 217 -25.60 -5.72 -5.94
C ASN A 217 -25.53 -4.49 -6.83
N ARG A 218 -25.38 -3.30 -6.26
CA ARG A 218 -25.50 -2.03 -6.98
C ARG A 218 -24.24 -1.20 -6.88
N GLY A 219 -23.89 -0.61 -8.00
CA GLY A 219 -22.88 0.44 -8.12
C GLY A 219 -23.34 1.55 -9.05
N LEU A 220 -22.52 2.57 -9.17
CA LEU A 220 -22.69 3.65 -10.15
C LEU A 220 -21.38 3.81 -10.93
N ILE A 221 -21.51 4.14 -12.21
CA ILE A 221 -20.42 4.59 -13.07
C ILE A 221 -20.71 6.03 -13.46
N SER A 222 -19.76 6.94 -13.23
CA SER A 222 -19.80 8.29 -13.78
C SER A 222 -19.02 8.35 -15.09
N THR A 223 -19.47 9.23 -15.98
CA THR A 223 -18.95 9.39 -17.34
C THR A 223 -18.87 10.86 -17.74
N ALA A 224 -18.38 11.13 -18.94
CA ALA A 224 -18.42 12.45 -19.56
C ALA A 224 -19.85 12.95 -19.88
N ASP A 225 -20.87 12.11 -19.74
CA ASP A 225 -22.28 12.42 -20.09
C ASP A 225 -23.23 12.31 -18.88
N GLY A 226 -22.78 11.83 -17.74
CA GLY A 226 -23.65 11.67 -16.56
C GLY A 226 -23.31 10.45 -15.72
N ILE A 227 -24.31 9.92 -15.02
CA ILE A 227 -24.18 8.78 -14.10
C ILE A 227 -25.11 7.64 -14.55
N TYR A 228 -24.59 6.44 -14.50
CA TYR A 228 -25.30 5.22 -14.87
C TYR A 228 -25.28 4.20 -13.72
N PRO A 229 -26.44 3.63 -13.36
CA PRO A 229 -26.50 2.48 -12.44
C PRO A 229 -25.78 1.27 -13.05
N LEU A 230 -25.12 0.50 -12.20
CA LEU A 230 -24.44 -0.74 -12.55
C LEU A 230 -24.93 -1.87 -11.65
N ASN A 231 -25.36 -2.98 -12.23
CA ASN A 231 -25.57 -4.21 -11.52
C ASN A 231 -24.22 -4.92 -11.31
N LEU A 232 -23.78 -5.11 -10.06
CA LEU A 232 -22.46 -5.67 -9.74
C LEU A 232 -22.34 -7.18 -9.97
N GLN A 233 -23.44 -7.90 -10.16
CA GLN A 233 -23.45 -9.35 -10.41
C GLN A 233 -23.37 -9.66 -11.92
N THR A 234 -24.10 -8.90 -12.72
CA THR A 234 -24.22 -9.13 -14.17
C THR A 234 -23.43 -8.14 -15.01
N LEU A 235 -22.95 -7.05 -14.41
CA LEU A 235 -22.33 -5.87 -15.04
C LEU A 235 -23.25 -5.16 -16.05
N ALA A 236 -24.56 -5.37 -15.96
CA ALA A 236 -25.53 -4.65 -16.77
C ALA A 236 -25.58 -3.17 -16.36
N ILE A 237 -25.44 -2.28 -17.35
CA ILE A 237 -25.60 -0.83 -17.17
C ILE A 237 -27.08 -0.49 -17.27
N GLY A 238 -27.58 0.28 -16.32
CA GLY A 238 -28.95 0.79 -16.31
C GLY A 238 -29.11 2.09 -17.12
N THR A 239 -30.32 2.62 -17.12
CA THR A 239 -30.63 3.91 -17.76
C THR A 239 -29.92 5.06 -17.03
N LYS A 240 -29.41 6.04 -17.76
CA LYS A 240 -28.80 7.27 -17.23
C LYS A 240 -29.71 7.92 -16.19
N ILE A 241 -29.15 8.32 -15.06
CA ILE A 241 -29.90 9.02 -14.01
C ILE A 241 -30.40 10.37 -14.57
N PRO A 242 -31.72 10.64 -14.54
CA PRO A 242 -32.27 11.85 -15.12
C PRO A 242 -31.87 13.09 -14.29
N GLY A 243 -31.82 14.25 -14.96
CA GLY A 243 -31.48 15.53 -14.34
C GLY A 243 -29.98 15.76 -14.10
N ILE A 244 -29.12 14.83 -14.52
CA ILE A 244 -27.66 14.98 -14.50
C ILE A 244 -27.17 14.92 -15.95
N SER A 245 -26.53 15.97 -16.39
CA SER A 245 -25.93 16.07 -17.71
C SER A 245 -24.47 16.51 -17.63
N GLY A 246 -23.71 16.29 -18.71
CA GLY A 246 -22.31 16.63 -18.78
C GLY A 246 -21.43 15.76 -17.88
N GLN A 247 -20.20 16.16 -17.76
CA GLN A 247 -19.15 15.36 -17.11
C GLN A 247 -19.39 15.26 -15.60
N VAL A 248 -19.38 14.03 -15.09
CA VAL A 248 -19.39 13.72 -13.65
C VAL A 248 -18.14 12.95 -13.29
N GLY A 249 -17.41 13.44 -12.30
CA GLY A 249 -16.17 12.83 -11.80
C GLY A 249 -16.41 11.91 -10.62
N THR A 250 -15.64 12.15 -9.55
CA THR A 250 -15.64 11.32 -8.33
C THR A 250 -17.01 11.31 -7.66
N MET A 251 -17.38 10.14 -7.17
CA MET A 251 -18.57 9.91 -6.36
C MET A 251 -18.18 9.32 -5.00
N LEU A 252 -18.93 9.65 -3.95
CA LEU A 252 -18.72 9.16 -2.60
C LEU A 252 -20.06 8.85 -1.93
N LYS A 253 -20.23 7.64 -1.43
CA LYS A 253 -21.40 7.24 -0.63
C LYS A 253 -21.17 7.55 0.85
N ALA A 254 -22.13 8.23 1.45
CA ALA A 254 -22.18 8.49 2.90
C ALA A 254 -23.60 8.31 3.41
N GLY A 255 -23.82 7.31 4.25
CA GLY A 255 -25.14 6.97 4.77
C GLY A 255 -26.13 6.68 3.65
N ASN A 256 -27.25 7.42 3.65
CA ASN A 256 -28.33 7.29 2.68
C ASN A 256 -28.11 8.12 1.41
N TYR A 257 -26.96 8.78 1.27
CA TYR A 257 -26.70 9.68 0.16
C TYR A 257 -25.45 9.29 -0.63
N ILE A 258 -25.44 9.69 -1.90
CA ILE A 258 -24.32 9.65 -2.80
C ILE A 258 -24.01 11.07 -3.22
N PHE A 259 -22.79 11.51 -2.99
CA PHE A 259 -22.29 12.82 -3.41
C PHE A 259 -21.53 12.61 -4.71
N ALA A 260 -21.94 13.28 -5.78
CA ALA A 260 -21.35 13.17 -7.10
C ALA A 260 -20.86 14.56 -7.56
N MET A 261 -19.60 14.65 -7.94
CA MET A 261 -19.00 15.88 -8.42
C MET A 261 -19.32 16.07 -9.89
N SER A 262 -20.29 16.93 -10.20
CA SER A 262 -20.64 17.34 -11.57
C SER A 262 -19.90 18.62 -11.95
N GLN A 263 -19.28 18.64 -13.13
CA GLN A 263 -18.58 19.80 -13.64
C GLN A 263 -19.51 21.02 -13.81
N ASP A 264 -20.71 20.76 -14.32
CA ASP A 264 -21.67 21.84 -14.63
C ASP A 264 -22.50 22.24 -13.43
N ALA A 265 -23.07 21.26 -12.70
CA ALA A 265 -24.04 21.52 -11.63
C ALA A 265 -23.40 21.80 -10.25
N GLY A 266 -22.17 21.26 -9.99
CA GLY A 266 -21.58 21.25 -8.66
C GLY A 266 -21.71 19.88 -8.00
N ILE A 267 -21.76 19.80 -6.68
CA ILE A 267 -21.90 18.53 -5.97
C ILE A 267 -23.39 18.15 -5.93
N VAL A 268 -23.77 17.17 -6.73
CA VAL A 268 -25.14 16.62 -6.76
C VAL A 268 -25.27 15.54 -5.70
N VAL A 269 -26.27 15.66 -4.84
CA VAL A 269 -26.58 14.70 -3.78
C VAL A 269 -27.75 13.84 -4.23
N LEU A 270 -27.51 12.52 -4.33
CA LEU A 270 -28.52 11.53 -4.71
C LEU A 270 -28.94 10.70 -3.50
N ASN A 271 -30.21 10.31 -3.47
CA ASN A 271 -30.67 9.28 -2.56
C ASN A 271 -30.09 7.90 -2.99
N ALA A 272 -29.43 7.19 -2.09
CA ALA A 272 -28.76 5.91 -2.41
C ALA A 272 -29.73 4.77 -2.70
N SER A 273 -31.03 4.87 -2.35
CA SER A 273 -32.00 3.82 -2.61
C SER A 273 -32.61 3.88 -4.00
N ASN A 274 -32.87 5.08 -4.52
CA ASN A 274 -33.62 5.28 -5.77
C ASN A 274 -32.96 6.24 -6.76
N TYR A 275 -31.80 6.81 -6.39
CA TYR A 275 -31.00 7.76 -7.18
C TYR A 275 -31.68 9.10 -7.50
N ALA A 276 -32.79 9.42 -6.85
CA ALA A 276 -33.40 10.73 -6.99
C ALA A 276 -32.48 11.85 -6.50
N ILE A 277 -32.43 12.97 -7.21
CA ILE A 277 -31.67 14.15 -6.78
C ILE A 277 -32.36 14.72 -5.54
N VAL A 278 -31.64 14.80 -4.43
CA VAL A 278 -32.12 15.38 -3.17
C VAL A 278 -31.74 16.85 -3.07
N LYS A 279 -30.50 17.17 -3.47
CA LYS A 279 -29.97 18.53 -3.37
C LYS A 279 -28.81 18.72 -4.34
N THR A 280 -28.58 19.95 -4.75
CA THR A 280 -27.33 20.35 -5.41
C THR A 280 -26.64 21.35 -4.50
N LEU A 281 -25.38 21.06 -4.19
CA LEU A 281 -24.52 21.91 -3.38
C LEU A 281 -23.64 22.79 -4.28
N MET A 282 -22.70 23.51 -3.68
CA MET A 282 -21.82 24.40 -4.42
C MET A 282 -20.89 23.62 -5.38
N LYS A 283 -20.29 24.32 -6.34
CA LYS A 283 -19.34 23.75 -7.28
C LYS A 283 -18.06 23.31 -6.58
N ALA A 284 -17.44 22.23 -7.10
CA ALA A 284 -16.16 21.70 -6.67
C ALA A 284 -15.41 21.13 -7.88
N ASP A 285 -14.08 21.15 -7.83
CA ASP A 285 -13.22 20.62 -8.89
C ASP A 285 -12.03 19.79 -8.38
N VAL A 286 -11.85 19.66 -7.07
CA VAL A 286 -10.71 18.96 -6.49
C VAL A 286 -10.99 17.48 -6.22
N GLY A 287 -12.26 17.11 -6.09
CA GLY A 287 -12.69 15.74 -5.75
C GLY A 287 -13.43 15.70 -4.42
N LEU A 288 -13.66 14.48 -3.92
CA LEU A 288 -14.36 14.21 -2.67
C LEU A 288 -13.52 13.28 -1.78
N ALA A 289 -13.41 13.63 -0.49
CA ALA A 289 -12.77 12.78 0.53
C ALA A 289 -13.56 12.89 1.84
N ARG A 290 -13.47 11.85 2.70
CA ARG A 290 -14.21 11.81 3.96
C ARG A 290 -13.27 11.59 5.13
N THR A 291 -13.31 12.47 6.11
CA THR A 291 -12.55 12.40 7.36
C THR A 291 -13.16 11.44 8.39
N ALA A 292 -12.41 11.16 9.45
CA ALA A 292 -12.80 10.22 10.50
C ALA A 292 -14.11 10.60 11.21
N ASP A 293 -14.39 11.91 11.36
CA ASP A 293 -15.64 12.43 11.94
C ASP A 293 -16.86 12.34 11.01
N GLY A 294 -16.66 11.88 9.78
CA GLY A 294 -17.70 11.74 8.77
C GLY A 294 -17.88 12.94 7.86
N THR A 295 -17.23 14.07 8.11
CA THR A 295 -17.27 15.25 7.25
C THR A 295 -16.75 14.91 5.85
N ILE A 296 -17.49 15.32 4.81
CA ILE A 296 -17.01 15.18 3.43
C ILE A 296 -16.33 16.49 3.04
N TRP A 297 -15.16 16.35 2.43
CA TRP A 297 -14.35 17.46 1.96
C TRP A 297 -14.26 17.47 0.45
N ALA A 298 -14.39 18.68 -0.09
CA ALA A 298 -14.18 18.99 -1.49
C ALA A 298 -13.34 20.29 -1.58
N GLY A 299 -13.14 20.81 -2.77
CA GLY A 299 -12.45 22.08 -2.95
C GLY A 299 -12.68 22.68 -4.32
N MET A 300 -12.43 24.00 -4.44
CA MET A 300 -12.45 24.74 -5.69
C MET A 300 -11.62 26.02 -5.56
N GLY A 301 -10.70 26.24 -6.50
CA GLY A 301 -9.86 27.45 -6.50
C GLY A 301 -9.06 27.58 -5.21
N LYS A 302 -9.35 28.60 -4.41
CA LYS A 302 -8.69 28.86 -3.12
C LYS A 302 -9.58 28.52 -1.91
N GLN A 303 -10.43 27.52 -2.03
CA GLN A 303 -11.35 27.13 -0.97
C GLN A 303 -11.43 25.63 -0.79
N LEU A 304 -11.33 25.17 0.45
CA LEU A 304 -11.85 23.88 0.86
C LEU A 304 -13.33 24.01 1.25
N ILE A 305 -14.10 23.00 0.98
CA ILE A 305 -15.52 22.89 1.23
C ILE A 305 -15.75 21.73 2.17
N ALA A 306 -16.21 22.02 3.38
CA ALA A 306 -16.66 21.00 4.33
C ALA A 306 -18.16 20.78 4.14
N ILE A 307 -18.59 19.54 4.03
CA ILE A 307 -19.99 19.15 3.81
C ILE A 307 -20.41 18.27 4.99
N ASP A 308 -21.46 18.67 5.69
CA ASP A 308 -22.17 17.81 6.62
C ASP A 308 -23.06 16.83 5.81
N PRO A 309 -22.74 15.52 5.83
CA PRO A 309 -23.49 14.55 5.04
C PRO A 309 -24.90 14.26 5.58
N LEU A 310 -25.23 14.67 6.79
CA LEU A 310 -26.56 14.50 7.39
C LEU A 310 -27.46 15.71 7.10
N GLY A 311 -26.99 16.91 7.43
CA GLY A 311 -27.75 18.17 7.23
C GLY A 311 -27.67 18.67 5.80
N LEU A 312 -26.81 18.12 4.97
CA LEU A 312 -26.55 18.57 3.58
C LEU A 312 -26.24 20.09 3.52
N THR A 313 -25.43 20.54 4.48
CA THR A 313 -24.95 21.92 4.56
C THR A 313 -23.48 22.01 4.24
N THR A 314 -23.03 23.18 3.82
CA THR A 314 -21.63 23.42 3.47
C THR A 314 -21.06 24.60 4.24
N THR A 315 -19.78 24.50 4.61
CA THR A 315 -18.96 25.62 5.08
C THR A 315 -17.67 25.65 4.28
N THR A 316 -17.04 26.82 4.20
CA THR A 316 -15.80 26.97 3.42
C THR A 316 -14.63 27.39 4.31
N VAL A 317 -13.43 26.95 3.92
CA VAL A 317 -12.17 27.34 4.52
C VAL A 317 -11.28 27.93 3.44
N ALA A 318 -10.76 29.15 3.66
CA ALA A 318 -9.84 29.78 2.74
C ALA A 318 -8.49 29.03 2.69
N VAL A 319 -7.98 28.85 1.48
CA VAL A 319 -6.66 28.24 1.21
C VAL A 319 -5.75 29.32 0.60
N PRO A 320 -4.50 29.47 1.06
CA PRO A 320 -3.61 30.55 0.61
C PRO A 320 -3.06 30.39 -0.81
N PHE A 321 -3.40 29.30 -1.52
CA PHE A 321 -2.94 28.98 -2.86
C PHE A 321 -4.07 28.38 -3.70
N ASP A 322 -3.87 28.28 -5.01
CA ASP A 322 -4.80 27.61 -5.90
C ASP A 322 -4.67 26.10 -5.78
N LEU A 323 -5.80 25.41 -5.59
CA LEU A 323 -5.90 23.96 -5.51
C LEU A 323 -5.77 23.36 -6.91
N TYR A 324 -5.20 22.17 -6.96
CA TYR A 324 -5.11 21.41 -8.20
C TYR A 324 -6.46 20.74 -8.51
N GLY A 325 -7.15 21.24 -9.52
CA GLY A 325 -8.48 20.78 -9.94
C GLY A 325 -8.42 19.54 -10.84
N ALA A 326 -9.51 18.79 -10.87
CA ALA A 326 -9.61 17.50 -11.55
C ALA A 326 -9.98 17.60 -13.04
N TRP A 327 -10.59 18.71 -13.48
CA TRP A 327 -11.30 18.75 -14.76
C TRP A 327 -10.45 18.89 -16.02
N GLY A 328 -9.23 19.32 -15.98
CA GLY A 328 -8.39 19.53 -17.18
C GLY A 328 -8.34 18.31 -18.09
N ALA A 329 -7.34 17.45 -17.93
CA ALA A 329 -7.27 16.13 -18.57
C ALA A 329 -8.08 15.05 -17.82
N TRP A 330 -8.94 15.39 -16.99
CA TRP A 330 -9.63 14.70 -15.91
C TRP A 330 -8.75 13.75 -15.08
N ASN A 331 -8.69 14.01 -13.79
CA ASN A 331 -8.04 13.16 -12.81
C ASN A 331 -9.07 12.72 -11.77
N ALA A 332 -8.90 11.55 -11.19
CA ALA A 332 -9.92 10.96 -10.32
C ALA A 332 -10.27 11.82 -9.11
N THR A 333 -9.29 12.37 -8.41
CA THR A 333 -9.47 13.28 -7.27
C THR A 333 -8.11 13.77 -6.76
N MET A 334 -8.02 15.05 -6.41
CA MET A 334 -6.80 15.70 -5.92
C MET A 334 -6.89 16.02 -4.41
N ILE A 335 -7.76 15.33 -3.71
CA ILE A 335 -7.94 15.38 -2.26
C ILE A 335 -8.01 13.99 -1.66
N THR A 336 -7.39 13.79 -0.52
CA THR A 336 -7.50 12.55 0.25
C THR A 336 -7.63 12.89 1.74
N ALA A 337 -8.24 11.99 2.52
CA ALA A 337 -8.54 12.22 3.93
C ALA A 337 -7.99 11.13 4.82
N SER A 338 -7.63 11.47 6.04
CA SER A 338 -7.31 10.51 7.09
C SER A 338 -8.56 9.78 7.58
N THR A 339 -8.41 8.52 7.91
CA THR A 339 -9.43 7.70 8.60
C THR A 339 -9.24 7.69 10.11
N THR A 340 -8.15 8.29 10.63
CA THR A 340 -7.80 8.29 12.05
C THR A 340 -7.81 9.66 12.69
N GLU A 341 -7.76 10.72 11.89
CA GLU A 341 -7.82 12.11 12.33
C GLU A 341 -8.69 12.95 11.38
N ASN A 342 -9.13 14.12 11.83
CA ASN A 342 -9.90 15.04 11.00
C ASN A 342 -8.94 15.91 10.17
N ALA A 343 -8.31 15.28 9.19
CA ALA A 343 -7.32 15.90 8.31
C ALA A 343 -7.52 15.49 6.85
N VAL A 344 -7.26 16.45 5.96
CA VAL A 344 -7.23 16.20 4.51
C VAL A 344 -5.89 16.67 3.93
N TRP A 345 -5.44 15.98 2.88
CA TRP A 345 -4.30 16.41 2.07
C TRP A 345 -4.79 16.88 0.72
N ILE A 346 -4.20 17.99 0.27
CA ILE A 346 -4.50 18.68 -0.97
C ILE A 346 -3.19 19.06 -1.65
N ALA A 347 -3.22 19.17 -2.97
CA ALA A 347 -2.07 19.62 -3.74
C ALA A 347 -2.27 21.07 -4.22
N LYS A 348 -1.17 21.83 -4.22
CA LYS A 348 -1.09 23.12 -4.87
C LYS A 348 -0.83 22.94 -6.36
N THR A 349 -1.58 23.63 -7.22
CA THR A 349 -1.30 23.64 -8.65
C THR A 349 -0.10 24.53 -8.98
N ASN A 350 0.65 24.14 -9.98
CA ASN A 350 1.81 24.93 -10.43
C ASN A 350 1.57 25.73 -11.70
N ALA A 351 0.67 25.34 -12.51
CA ALA A 351 0.14 25.94 -13.74
C ALA A 351 -0.42 24.82 -14.63
N TRP A 352 -1.18 25.13 -15.61
CA TRP A 352 -1.65 24.33 -16.76
C TRP A 352 -1.37 22.81 -16.71
N GLY A 353 -2.21 22.08 -15.97
CA GLY A 353 -2.25 20.60 -16.04
C GLY A 353 -1.05 19.86 -15.44
N ALA A 354 -0.03 20.57 -14.98
CA ALA A 354 1.06 19.97 -14.23
C ALA A 354 0.71 19.91 -12.75
N GLY A 355 0.87 18.77 -12.14
CA GLY A 355 0.84 18.62 -10.69
C GLY A 355 1.94 19.49 -10.08
N GLY A 356 1.65 20.12 -8.96
CA GLY A 356 2.66 20.84 -8.20
C GLY A 356 3.62 19.85 -7.52
N ARG A 357 4.54 20.42 -6.76
CA ARG A 357 5.47 19.66 -5.91
C ARG A 357 5.05 19.65 -4.45
N GLU A 358 4.06 20.45 -4.07
CA GLU A 358 3.69 20.73 -2.69
C GLU A 358 2.37 20.07 -2.34
N ILE A 359 2.40 19.22 -1.31
CA ILE A 359 1.23 18.63 -0.69
C ILE A 359 1.05 19.29 0.67
N TYR A 360 -0.14 19.81 0.94
CA TYR A 360 -0.51 20.46 2.19
C TYR A 360 -1.44 19.58 2.99
N LYS A 361 -1.31 19.60 4.32
CA LYS A 361 -2.21 18.93 5.25
C LYS A 361 -3.07 19.96 5.97
N TYR A 362 -4.36 19.94 5.72
CA TYR A 362 -5.31 20.73 6.50
C TYR A 362 -5.78 19.90 7.71
N LEU A 363 -5.56 20.43 8.89
CA LEU A 363 -6.17 19.92 10.13
C LEU A 363 -7.48 20.67 10.35
N ALA A 364 -8.60 19.94 10.42
CA ALA A 364 -9.91 20.53 10.57
C ALA A 364 -9.97 21.50 11.77
N GLY A 365 -10.46 22.72 11.53
CA GLY A 365 -10.49 23.79 12.54
C GLY A 365 -9.17 24.54 12.73
N ASN A 366 -8.09 24.19 12.02
CA ASN A 366 -6.79 24.87 12.13
C ASN A 366 -6.30 25.37 10.75
N PRO A 367 -6.74 26.54 10.27
CA PRO A 367 -6.27 27.09 8.98
C PRO A 367 -4.77 27.38 8.93
N ALA A 368 -4.12 27.58 10.08
CA ALA A 368 -2.67 27.79 10.15
C ALA A 368 -1.87 26.58 9.64
N SER A 369 -2.46 25.38 9.66
CA SER A 369 -1.84 24.17 9.11
C SER A 369 -1.59 24.22 7.59
N LEU A 370 -2.21 25.19 6.89
CA LEU A 370 -2.02 25.42 5.44
C LEU A 370 -0.92 26.45 5.11
N GLN A 371 -0.21 26.99 6.09
CA GLN A 371 0.81 28.02 5.85
C GLN A 371 2.11 27.44 5.32
N THR A 372 2.39 26.16 5.61
CA THR A 372 3.59 25.45 5.15
C THR A 372 3.22 24.14 4.48
N PRO A 373 3.93 23.73 3.42
CA PRO A 373 3.75 22.41 2.84
C PRO A 373 3.99 21.32 3.88
N PHE A 374 3.14 20.32 3.89
CA PHE A 374 3.35 19.08 4.66
C PHE A 374 4.48 18.25 4.05
N VAL A 375 4.52 18.19 2.72
CA VAL A 375 5.57 17.57 1.92
C VAL A 375 5.86 18.44 0.71
N THR A 376 7.15 18.56 0.36
CA THR A 376 7.61 19.10 -0.91
C THR A 376 8.41 18.04 -1.63
N LEU A 377 7.95 17.63 -2.81
CA LEU A 377 8.69 16.69 -3.66
C LEU A 377 10.07 17.27 -4.08
N PRO A 378 11.07 16.41 -4.36
CA PRO A 378 12.34 16.85 -4.93
C PRO A 378 12.18 17.75 -6.16
N ALA A 379 13.17 18.60 -6.45
CA ALA A 379 13.08 19.61 -7.51
C ALA A 379 12.91 19.00 -8.92
N ASP A 380 13.36 17.78 -9.08
CA ASP A 380 13.30 16.98 -10.30
C ASP A 380 12.07 16.08 -10.37
N ARG A 381 11.04 16.34 -9.54
CA ARG A 381 9.80 15.55 -9.50
C ARG A 381 8.57 16.45 -9.40
N GLU A 382 7.51 16.05 -10.05
CA GLU A 382 6.19 16.65 -9.94
C GLU A 382 5.10 15.59 -9.84
N LEU A 383 3.99 15.92 -9.18
CA LEU A 383 2.82 15.05 -9.08
C LEU A 383 2.19 14.87 -10.47
N TYR A 384 1.77 13.66 -10.79
CA TYR A 384 0.96 13.37 -11.95
C TYR A 384 -0.44 12.88 -11.53
N GLY A 385 -1.46 13.37 -12.20
CA GLY A 385 -2.84 12.93 -11.98
C GLY A 385 -3.28 13.03 -10.52
N ALA A 386 -4.10 12.09 -10.10
CA ALA A 386 -4.53 11.91 -8.72
C ALA A 386 -3.46 11.16 -7.88
N GLY A 387 -2.20 11.43 -8.15
CA GLY A 387 -1.04 10.66 -7.74
C GLY A 387 -0.70 10.66 -6.25
N PHE A 388 -1.51 11.23 -5.37
CA PHE A 388 -1.27 11.05 -3.93
C PHE A 388 -2.54 10.59 -3.21
N ARG A 389 -2.35 9.68 -2.23
CA ARG A 389 -3.43 9.08 -1.43
C ARG A 389 -2.97 8.76 -0.03
N TYR A 390 -3.87 8.94 0.91
CA TYR A 390 -3.72 8.42 2.26
C TYR A 390 -3.97 6.91 2.24
N ASN A 391 -3.00 6.15 2.76
CA ASN A 391 -3.10 4.71 2.96
C ASN A 391 -3.55 4.42 4.40
N PRO A 392 -4.78 3.96 4.62
CA PRO A 392 -5.29 3.69 5.97
C PRO A 392 -4.62 2.47 6.62
N GLY A 393 -4.08 1.53 5.83
CA GLY A 393 -3.50 0.29 6.33
C GLY A 393 -2.21 0.49 7.15
N ASN A 394 -1.46 1.56 6.88
CA ASN A 394 -0.20 1.85 7.58
C ASN A 394 0.01 3.33 7.93
N ASN A 395 -1.03 4.14 7.81
CA ASN A 395 -1.02 5.58 8.12
C ASN A 395 0.10 6.34 7.37
N THR A 396 0.14 6.17 6.05
CA THR A 396 1.11 6.84 5.18
C THR A 396 0.41 7.61 4.05
N ILE A 397 1.14 8.57 3.48
CA ILE A 397 0.78 9.20 2.20
C ILE A 397 1.65 8.55 1.12
N ILE A 398 1.00 7.99 0.13
CA ILE A 398 1.65 7.53 -1.10
C ILE A 398 1.57 8.67 -2.10
N ALA A 399 2.70 9.08 -2.69
CA ALA A 399 2.75 10.07 -3.74
C ALA A 399 3.51 9.52 -4.95
N THR A 400 2.86 9.48 -6.10
CA THR A 400 3.48 9.13 -7.37
C THR A 400 3.88 10.39 -8.12
N SER A 401 5.01 10.36 -8.76
CA SER A 401 5.59 11.51 -9.44
C SER A 401 6.29 11.12 -10.74
N VAL A 402 6.40 12.07 -11.62
CA VAL A 402 7.15 12.00 -12.87
C VAL A 402 8.30 13.03 -12.85
N GLU A 403 9.28 12.90 -13.75
CA GLU A 403 10.28 13.94 -14.00
C GLU A 403 9.61 15.10 -14.75
N PRO A 404 9.81 16.38 -14.35
CA PRO A 404 9.27 17.53 -15.06
C PRO A 404 9.78 17.60 -16.50
N GLY A 405 8.92 18.04 -17.40
CA GLY A 405 9.22 18.13 -18.84
C GLY A 405 8.17 17.39 -19.66
N TYR A 406 8.48 17.13 -20.90
CA TYR A 406 7.59 16.43 -21.83
C TYR A 406 8.33 15.27 -22.50
N GLY A 407 7.62 14.34 -23.12
CA GLY A 407 8.19 13.21 -23.85
C GLY A 407 8.90 12.22 -22.94
N SER A 408 10.18 11.95 -23.15
CA SER A 408 10.94 10.91 -22.42
C SER A 408 11.03 11.15 -20.90
N HIS A 409 10.84 12.37 -20.41
CA HIS A 409 10.83 12.68 -18.98
C HIS A 409 9.73 11.91 -18.23
N TYR A 410 8.56 11.74 -18.83
CA TYR A 410 7.44 11.04 -18.22
C TYR A 410 7.63 9.51 -18.14
N SER A 411 8.72 8.96 -18.69
CA SER A 411 9.12 7.57 -18.45
C SER A 411 9.84 7.37 -17.12
N LYS A 412 10.28 8.46 -16.46
CA LYS A 412 11.00 8.39 -15.19
C LYS A 412 10.08 8.73 -14.03
N ASN A 413 9.71 7.71 -13.29
CA ASN A 413 8.76 7.83 -12.20
C ASN A 413 9.45 7.60 -10.85
N THR A 414 8.87 8.14 -9.79
CA THR A 414 9.23 7.81 -8.40
C THR A 414 7.96 7.77 -7.55
N MET A 415 7.80 6.68 -6.83
CA MET A 415 6.79 6.57 -5.78
C MET A 415 7.43 6.90 -4.44
N PHE A 416 6.87 7.87 -3.73
CA PHE A 416 7.26 8.24 -2.39
C PHE A 416 6.23 7.72 -1.38
N ILE A 417 6.71 7.27 -0.24
CA ILE A 417 5.91 6.93 0.93
C ILE A 417 6.31 7.88 2.05
N TYR A 418 5.35 8.64 2.55
CA TYR A 418 5.55 9.58 3.65
C TYR A 418 4.76 9.15 4.88
N ASN A 419 5.29 9.35 6.06
CA ASN A 419 4.52 9.22 7.29
C ASN A 419 3.39 10.27 7.32
N ALA A 420 2.14 9.86 7.44
CA ALA A 420 0.99 10.76 7.36
C ALA A 420 0.87 11.72 8.54
N PHE A 421 1.54 11.46 9.65
CA PHE A 421 1.55 12.33 10.82
C PHE A 421 2.65 13.41 10.72
N THR A 422 3.87 13.01 10.33
CA THR A 422 5.05 13.89 10.39
C THR A 422 5.50 14.46 9.03
N GLY A 423 5.06 13.89 7.91
CA GLY A 423 5.58 14.21 6.58
C GLY A 423 6.97 13.62 6.27
N ALA A 424 7.57 12.91 7.21
CA ALA A 424 8.89 12.30 7.01
C ALA A 424 8.85 11.25 5.90
N THR A 425 9.85 11.26 5.03
CA THR A 425 10.01 10.24 3.98
C THR A 425 10.31 8.89 4.62
N VAL A 426 9.44 7.91 4.37
CA VAL A 426 9.62 6.51 4.77
C VAL A 426 10.40 5.77 3.69
N LYS A 427 10.03 5.98 2.43
CA LYS A 427 10.67 5.32 1.29
C LYS A 427 10.48 6.12 0.01
N ALA A 428 11.44 5.96 -0.92
CA ALA A 428 11.33 6.40 -2.30
C ALA A 428 11.71 5.22 -3.21
N VAL A 429 10.86 4.91 -4.18
CA VAL A 429 11.04 3.79 -5.10
C VAL A 429 11.01 4.32 -6.53
N PRO A 430 12.17 4.45 -7.20
CA PRO A 430 12.22 4.84 -8.60
C PRO A 430 11.78 3.66 -9.51
N TYR A 431 11.13 3.98 -10.61
CA TYR A 431 10.76 3.00 -11.64
C TYR A 431 10.62 3.69 -13.00
N GLU A 432 10.84 2.94 -14.07
CA GLU A 432 10.82 3.46 -15.43
C GLU A 432 9.72 2.83 -16.28
N GLY A 433 9.15 3.61 -17.17
CA GLY A 433 8.09 3.27 -18.12
C GLY A 433 7.10 4.42 -18.26
N TYR A 434 6.40 4.50 -19.38
CA TYR A 434 5.38 5.53 -19.67
C TYR A 434 4.05 5.18 -18.96
N PHE A 435 4.09 5.05 -17.66
CA PHE A 435 2.94 4.63 -16.86
C PHE A 435 1.91 5.73 -16.68
N PHE A 436 2.32 6.98 -16.54
CA PHE A 436 1.42 8.08 -16.18
C PHE A 436 0.58 7.67 -14.95
N PRO A 437 1.21 7.59 -13.77
CA PRO A 437 0.58 6.97 -12.59
C PRO A 437 -0.61 7.79 -12.10
N ALA A 438 -1.83 7.30 -12.36
CA ALA A 438 -3.05 8.04 -12.13
C ALA A 438 -3.50 8.03 -10.67
N ILE A 439 -3.56 6.86 -10.02
CA ILE A 439 -4.11 6.75 -8.67
C ILE A 439 -3.57 5.51 -7.90
N PRO A 440 -3.08 5.67 -6.66
CA PRO A 440 -2.89 4.57 -5.71
C PRO A 440 -4.23 4.01 -5.21
N VAL A 441 -4.36 2.68 -5.14
CA VAL A 441 -5.57 1.96 -4.70
C VAL A 441 -5.21 0.95 -3.62
N PHE A 442 -5.89 1.03 -2.47
CA PHE A 442 -5.61 0.21 -1.29
C PHE A 442 -6.68 -0.85 -1.09
N ASN A 443 -6.26 -2.04 -0.55
CA ASN A 443 -7.14 -3.09 -0.05
C ASN A 443 -7.71 -2.74 1.32
#